data_f031f0b3b5f8f0e0e41174f713558750
#
_entry.id   f031f0b3b5f8f0e0e41174f713558750
#
_cell.length_a   1.000
_cell.length_b   1.000
_cell.length_c   1.000
_cell.angle_alpha   90.00
_cell.angle_beta   90.00
_cell.angle_gamma   90.00
#
_symmetry.space_group_name_H-M   'P 1'
#
loop_
_entity.id
_entity.type
_entity.pdbx_description
1 polymer ?
#
loop_
_entity_poly.entity_id
_entity_poly.type
_entity_poly.pdbx_seq_one_letter_code
_entity_poly.pdbx_strand_id
1 'polypeptide(L)'
;MPEILKYTRNVYYIGNMELVRVRGGEITFYNLDGEEIEKGLKTIEWDAEFAEKAGFEHFMMKEIHEQPKAVVDTLNSVLSDGQIDLSTVGLTDEDIQKISRIHIVACGSAYHVGVTAQYVLEDLVRIPVRVEVASEFRYRNPILESNSLVIVISQSGETADTLAAPEISVATTKAYSCQLAASYVLAVQFAKVRGNISEEQYSDYIKEL
;
A
#
# COMPACT_ATOMS: atom_id res chain seq x y z
N MET A 1 -6.29 1.79 16.84
CA MET A 1 -6.56 0.48 17.48
C MET A 1 -5.59 0.10 18.60
N PRO A 2 -4.26 0.32 18.55
CA PRO A 2 -3.34 -0.09 19.61
C PRO A 2 -3.71 0.43 21.00
N GLU A 3 -4.26 1.64 21.09
CA GLU A 3 -4.64 2.25 22.37
C GLU A 3 -5.78 1.50 23.10
N ILE A 4 -6.66 0.83 22.36
CA ILE A 4 -7.78 0.05 22.93
C ILE A 4 -7.26 -1.25 23.56
N LEU A 5 -6.19 -1.84 23.01
CA LEU A 5 -5.63 -3.11 23.49
C LEU A 5 -5.11 -3.05 24.94
N LYS A 6 -4.82 -1.86 25.45
CA LYS A 6 -4.48 -1.62 26.87
C LYS A 6 -5.65 -1.89 27.81
N TYR A 7 -6.89 -1.83 27.31
CA TYR A 7 -8.11 -1.92 28.13
C TYR A 7 -8.92 -3.16 27.80
N THR A 8 -9.05 -3.50 26.51
CA THR A 8 -9.82 -4.68 26.07
C THR A 8 -9.34 -5.18 24.72
N ARG A 9 -9.46 -6.48 24.52
CA ARG A 9 -9.30 -7.11 23.18
C ARG A 9 -10.64 -7.33 22.48
N ASN A 10 -11.74 -7.13 23.19
CA ASN A 10 -13.06 -7.38 22.67
C ASN A 10 -13.66 -6.09 22.09
N VAL A 11 -14.02 -6.12 20.81
CA VAL A 11 -14.52 -4.97 20.07
C VAL A 11 -15.73 -5.34 19.21
N TYR A 12 -16.54 -4.32 18.93
CA TYR A 12 -17.56 -4.39 17.89
C TYR A 12 -17.11 -3.53 16.70
N TYR A 13 -17.18 -4.09 15.50
CA TYR A 13 -16.95 -3.33 14.28
C TYR A 13 -18.26 -2.75 13.77
N ILE A 14 -18.31 -1.43 13.63
CA ILE A 14 -19.44 -0.73 13.03
C ILE A 14 -19.23 -0.71 11.52
N GLY A 15 -20.22 -1.22 10.77
CA GLY A 15 -20.23 -1.20 9.32
C GLY A 15 -20.65 0.15 8.75
N ASN A 16 -20.56 0.28 7.42
CA ASN A 16 -21.12 1.43 6.74
C ASN A 16 -22.65 1.46 6.94
N MET A 17 -23.20 2.66 7.14
CA MET A 17 -24.65 2.88 7.30
C MET A 17 -25.24 2.24 8.57
N GLU A 18 -24.43 2.09 9.61
CA GLU A 18 -24.85 1.60 10.92
C GLU A 18 -24.67 2.67 11.99
N LEU A 19 -25.54 2.65 12.98
CA LEU A 19 -25.52 3.53 14.14
C LEU A 19 -25.32 2.70 15.41
N VAL A 20 -24.59 3.25 16.38
CA VAL A 20 -24.46 2.67 17.71
C VAL A 20 -24.95 3.64 18.77
N ARG A 21 -25.78 3.13 19.67
CA ARG A 21 -26.23 3.86 20.85
C ARG A 21 -25.60 3.23 22.10
N VAL A 22 -24.92 4.06 22.88
CA VAL A 22 -24.39 3.66 24.19
C VAL A 22 -25.16 4.42 25.28
N ARG A 23 -25.89 3.72 26.14
CA ARG A 23 -26.66 4.35 27.22
C ARG A 23 -26.68 3.44 28.45
N GLY A 24 -26.24 3.95 29.59
CA GLY A 24 -26.26 3.23 30.86
C GLY A 24 -25.45 1.96 30.89
N GLY A 25 -24.41 1.84 30.05
CA GLY A 25 -23.59 0.64 29.92
C GLY A 25 -24.11 -0.37 28.89
N GLU A 26 -25.28 -0.13 28.32
CA GLU A 26 -25.84 -0.95 27.23
C GLU A 26 -25.44 -0.41 25.87
N ILE A 27 -25.13 -1.31 24.95
CA ILE A 27 -24.74 -1.00 23.56
C ILE A 27 -25.80 -1.61 22.65
N THR A 28 -26.41 -0.78 21.81
CA THR A 28 -27.39 -1.19 20.81
C THR A 28 -26.99 -0.68 19.44
N PHE A 29 -27.09 -1.53 18.42
CA PHE A 29 -26.73 -1.22 17.05
C PHE A 29 -28.00 -1.10 16.21
N TYR A 30 -28.01 -0.17 15.24
CA TYR A 30 -29.13 0.08 14.35
C TYR A 30 -28.65 0.21 12.92
N ASN A 31 -29.50 -0.17 11.96
CA ASN A 31 -29.38 0.21 10.56
C ASN A 31 -29.92 1.64 10.34
N LEU A 32 -29.85 2.15 9.10
CA LEU A 32 -30.36 3.51 8.78
C LEU A 32 -31.88 3.62 8.88
N ASP A 33 -32.60 2.50 8.80
CA ASP A 33 -34.06 2.47 8.93
C ASP A 33 -34.50 2.53 10.41
N GLY A 34 -33.52 2.52 11.33
CA GLY A 34 -33.75 2.57 12.76
C GLY A 34 -34.09 1.21 13.38
N GLU A 35 -33.94 0.14 12.63
CA GLU A 35 -34.13 -1.21 13.13
C GLU A 35 -32.92 -1.68 13.90
N GLU A 36 -33.15 -2.38 15.01
CA GLU A 36 -32.09 -2.96 15.83
C GLU A 36 -31.43 -4.15 15.12
N ILE A 37 -30.09 -4.15 15.08
CA ILE A 37 -29.28 -5.21 14.47
C ILE A 37 -28.39 -5.87 15.51
N GLU A 38 -28.23 -7.19 15.43
CA GLU A 38 -27.29 -7.93 16.29
C GLU A 38 -25.87 -7.87 15.74
N LYS A 39 -24.91 -7.59 16.62
CA LYS A 39 -23.48 -7.59 16.31
C LYS A 39 -22.72 -8.58 17.15
N GLY A 40 -21.92 -9.41 16.50
CA GLY A 40 -21.02 -10.33 17.18
C GLY A 40 -19.80 -9.60 17.78
N LEU A 41 -19.49 -9.90 19.03
CA LEU A 41 -18.25 -9.46 19.68
C LEU A 41 -17.06 -10.13 18.96
N LYS A 42 -16.06 -9.36 18.57
CA LYS A 42 -14.82 -9.88 17.98
C LYS A 42 -13.65 -9.65 18.92
N THR A 43 -12.82 -10.68 19.06
CA THR A 43 -11.58 -10.58 19.84
C THR A 43 -10.43 -10.24 18.90
N ILE A 44 -9.66 -9.23 19.24
CA ILE A 44 -8.46 -8.83 18.51
C ILE A 44 -7.33 -9.77 18.91
N GLU A 45 -6.84 -10.54 17.94
CA GLU A 45 -5.76 -11.53 18.16
C GLU A 45 -4.35 -10.93 18.04
N TRP A 46 -4.25 -9.65 17.70
CA TRP A 46 -2.96 -8.98 17.51
C TRP A 46 -2.16 -8.97 18.81
N ASP A 47 -0.87 -9.23 18.66
CA ASP A 47 0.04 -9.22 19.79
C ASP A 47 0.25 -7.78 20.28
N ALA A 48 0.01 -7.53 21.56
CA ALA A 48 0.19 -6.22 22.17
C ALA A 48 1.67 -5.76 22.12
N GLU A 49 2.63 -6.70 22.03
CA GLU A 49 4.06 -6.41 21.88
C GLU A 49 4.37 -5.65 20.56
N PHE A 50 3.64 -5.94 19.45
CA PHE A 50 3.77 -5.16 18.20
C PHE A 50 3.26 -3.73 18.34
N ALA A 51 2.33 -3.49 19.27
CA ALA A 51 1.79 -2.16 19.54
C ALA A 51 2.67 -1.35 20.52
N GLU A 52 3.68 -1.97 21.13
CA GLU A 52 4.57 -1.29 22.06
C GLU A 52 5.75 -0.62 21.34
N LYS A 53 6.32 0.40 22.00
CA LYS A 53 7.48 1.15 21.47
C LYS A 53 8.77 0.31 21.37
N ALA A 54 8.75 -0.97 21.77
CA ALA A 54 9.89 -1.90 21.75
C ALA A 54 11.20 -1.31 22.34
N GLY A 55 11.07 -0.52 23.42
CA GLY A 55 12.19 0.14 24.08
C GLY A 55 12.59 1.51 23.50
N PHE A 56 11.97 1.95 22.42
CA PHE A 56 12.19 3.28 21.87
C PHE A 56 11.39 4.36 22.61
N GLU A 57 11.91 5.56 22.70
CA GLU A 57 11.22 6.70 23.32
C GLU A 57 9.97 7.11 22.52
N HIS A 58 10.06 7.06 21.17
CA HIS A 58 9.00 7.45 20.25
C HIS A 58 8.73 6.37 19.22
N PHE A 59 7.47 6.21 18.81
CA PHE A 59 7.06 5.27 17.73
C PHE A 59 7.79 5.55 16.43
N MET A 60 7.99 6.81 16.07
CA MET A 60 8.72 7.19 14.86
C MET A 60 10.16 6.66 14.86
N MET A 61 10.85 6.68 16.01
CA MET A 61 12.18 6.10 16.13
C MET A 61 12.17 4.59 15.89
N LYS A 62 11.21 3.89 16.47
CA LYS A 62 10.99 2.45 16.22
C LYS A 62 10.81 2.19 14.72
N GLU A 63 9.93 2.93 14.05
CA GLU A 63 9.63 2.75 12.63
C GLU A 63 10.83 3.04 11.73
N ILE A 64 11.64 4.06 12.05
CA ILE A 64 12.88 4.34 11.35
C ILE A 64 13.85 3.14 11.45
N HIS A 65 13.97 2.53 12.61
CA HIS A 65 14.85 1.37 12.80
C HIS A 65 14.29 0.08 12.18
N GLU A 66 12.99 0.00 11.96
CA GLU A 66 12.34 -1.12 11.28
C GLU A 66 12.41 -1.03 9.74
N GLN A 67 12.70 0.15 9.18
CA GLN A 67 12.76 0.37 7.72
C GLN A 67 13.64 -0.64 6.98
N PRO A 68 14.90 -0.89 7.39
CA PRO A 68 15.77 -1.81 6.66
C PRO A 68 15.14 -3.19 6.50
N LYS A 69 14.58 -3.72 7.59
CA LYS A 69 13.91 -5.01 7.56
C LYS A 69 12.66 -4.99 6.66
N ALA A 70 11.84 -3.95 6.78
CA ALA A 70 10.60 -3.84 6.01
C ALA A 70 10.88 -3.73 4.49
N VAL A 71 11.91 -3.00 4.09
CA VAL A 71 12.33 -2.91 2.68
C VAL A 71 12.83 -4.27 2.18
N VAL A 72 13.69 -4.94 2.95
CA VAL A 72 14.17 -6.30 2.60
C VAL A 72 13.00 -7.29 2.48
N ASP A 73 12.07 -7.28 3.42
CA ASP A 73 10.89 -8.15 3.37
C ASP A 73 10.02 -7.85 2.13
N THR A 74 9.87 -6.57 1.76
CA THR A 74 9.14 -6.15 0.55
C THR A 74 9.83 -6.67 -0.71
N LEU A 75 11.13 -6.52 -0.81
CA LEU A 75 11.90 -7.01 -1.97
C LEU A 75 11.85 -8.55 -2.05
N ASN A 76 12.06 -9.23 -0.94
CA ASN A 76 12.02 -10.71 -0.88
C ASN A 76 10.63 -11.28 -1.24
N SER A 77 9.56 -10.51 -1.11
CA SER A 77 8.23 -10.97 -1.51
C SER A 77 8.05 -11.12 -3.02
N VAL A 78 8.90 -10.49 -3.80
CA VAL A 78 8.83 -10.45 -5.27
C VAL A 78 10.14 -10.84 -5.96
N LEU A 79 11.22 -11.03 -5.22
CA LEU A 79 12.51 -11.50 -5.75
C LEU A 79 12.67 -12.99 -5.46
N SER A 80 12.85 -13.79 -6.52
CA SER A 80 13.14 -15.22 -6.43
C SER A 80 14.22 -15.59 -7.44
N ASP A 81 15.27 -16.28 -6.99
CA ASP A 81 16.38 -16.77 -7.84
C ASP A 81 17.03 -15.68 -8.73
N GLY A 82 17.13 -14.45 -8.20
CA GLY A 82 17.71 -13.31 -8.95
C GLY A 82 16.82 -12.78 -10.06
N GLN A 83 15.53 -13.08 -10.02
CA GLN A 83 14.51 -12.57 -10.94
C GLN A 83 13.36 -11.92 -10.17
N ILE A 84 12.71 -10.95 -10.80
CA ILE A 84 11.47 -10.36 -10.27
C ILE A 84 10.29 -11.24 -10.70
N ASP A 85 9.53 -11.72 -9.73
CA ASP A 85 8.30 -12.47 -9.95
C ASP A 85 7.08 -11.58 -9.62
N LEU A 86 6.35 -11.18 -10.66
CA LEU A 86 5.09 -10.43 -10.56
C LEU A 86 3.86 -11.31 -10.89
N SER A 87 3.98 -12.62 -10.84
CA SER A 87 2.87 -13.53 -11.18
C SER A 87 1.62 -13.30 -10.34
N THR A 88 1.78 -12.86 -9.09
CA THR A 88 0.67 -12.54 -8.19
C THR A 88 -0.08 -11.25 -8.60
N VAL A 89 0.53 -10.38 -9.40
CA VAL A 89 -0.09 -9.14 -9.89
C VAL A 89 -1.05 -9.40 -11.05
N GLY A 90 -0.91 -10.57 -11.72
CA GLY A 90 -1.78 -10.96 -12.83
C GLY A 90 -1.53 -10.20 -14.14
N LEU A 91 -0.40 -9.49 -14.25
CA LEU A 91 0.04 -8.84 -15.50
C LEU A 91 0.97 -9.78 -16.25
N THR A 92 0.62 -10.06 -17.50
CA THR A 92 1.50 -10.82 -18.41
C THR A 92 2.52 -9.89 -19.10
N ASP A 93 3.59 -10.47 -19.63
CA ASP A 93 4.57 -9.73 -20.44
C ASP A 93 3.91 -9.06 -21.65
N GLU A 94 2.90 -9.70 -22.24
CA GLU A 94 2.13 -9.14 -23.35
C GLU A 94 1.32 -7.90 -22.91
N ASP A 95 0.74 -7.93 -21.73
CA ASP A 95 0.04 -6.77 -21.17
C ASP A 95 1.02 -5.61 -20.91
N ILE A 96 2.19 -5.90 -20.31
CA ILE A 96 3.23 -4.89 -20.04
C ILE A 96 3.72 -4.25 -21.34
N GLN A 97 3.90 -5.02 -22.41
CA GLN A 97 4.32 -4.51 -23.71
C GLN A 97 3.28 -3.58 -24.35
N LYS A 98 1.99 -3.81 -24.10
CA LYS A 98 0.89 -2.98 -24.64
C LYS A 98 0.66 -1.67 -23.90
N ILE A 99 1.18 -1.53 -22.68
CA ILE A 99 0.98 -0.32 -21.88
C ILE A 99 1.56 0.88 -22.63
N SER A 100 0.73 1.88 -22.90
CA SER A 100 1.12 3.11 -23.58
C SER A 100 1.27 4.29 -22.61
N ARG A 101 0.67 4.20 -21.42
CA ARG A 101 0.67 5.25 -20.39
C ARG A 101 0.47 4.63 -19.01
N ILE A 102 1.09 5.23 -17.99
CA ILE A 102 0.86 4.89 -16.59
C ILE A 102 0.23 6.10 -15.89
N HIS A 103 -0.82 5.84 -15.10
CA HIS A 103 -1.37 6.78 -14.13
C HIS A 103 -1.08 6.26 -12.74
N ILE A 104 -0.46 7.07 -11.88
CA ILE A 104 -0.26 6.77 -10.47
C ILE A 104 -1.23 7.62 -9.67
N VAL A 105 -2.08 6.99 -8.89
CA VAL A 105 -3.17 7.64 -8.16
C VAL A 105 -2.98 7.39 -6.66
N ALA A 106 -2.80 8.45 -5.89
CA ALA A 106 -2.53 8.35 -4.46
C ALA A 106 -2.91 9.63 -3.70
N CYS A 107 -2.86 9.58 -2.37
CA CYS A 107 -3.03 10.72 -1.47
C CYS A 107 -1.89 10.79 -0.44
N GLY A 108 -1.67 11.98 0.12
CA GLY A 108 -0.71 12.19 1.21
C GLY A 108 0.72 11.80 0.84
N SER A 109 1.44 11.12 1.73
CA SER A 109 2.82 10.68 1.51
C SER A 109 2.93 9.68 0.34
N ALA A 110 1.93 8.84 0.12
CA ALA A 110 1.89 7.92 -1.02
C ALA A 110 1.86 8.67 -2.39
N TYR A 111 1.25 9.86 -2.45
CA TYR A 111 1.34 10.71 -3.64
C TYR A 111 2.80 11.10 -3.95
N HIS A 112 3.59 11.43 -2.93
CA HIS A 112 5.00 11.77 -3.11
C HIS A 112 5.85 10.54 -3.51
N VAL A 113 5.48 9.33 -3.09
CA VAL A 113 6.06 8.09 -3.66
C VAL A 113 5.81 8.06 -5.16
N GLY A 114 4.56 8.30 -5.58
CA GLY A 114 4.20 8.35 -6.99
C GLY A 114 5.02 9.37 -7.79
N VAL A 115 5.20 10.59 -7.24
CA VAL A 115 6.03 11.64 -7.85
C VAL A 115 7.48 11.19 -8.03
N THR A 116 8.06 10.51 -7.05
CA THR A 116 9.43 9.98 -7.16
C THR A 116 9.48 8.82 -8.15
N ALA A 117 8.53 7.89 -8.08
CA ALA A 117 8.43 6.74 -8.97
C ALA A 117 8.24 7.14 -10.44
N GLN A 118 7.58 8.26 -10.72
CA GLN A 118 7.39 8.79 -12.06
C GLN A 118 8.73 8.94 -12.80
N TYR A 119 9.72 9.55 -12.17
CA TYR A 119 11.03 9.78 -12.80
C TYR A 119 11.71 8.47 -13.19
N VAL A 120 11.68 7.47 -12.31
CA VAL A 120 12.31 6.18 -12.57
C VAL A 120 11.54 5.40 -13.64
N LEU A 121 10.21 5.40 -13.57
CA LEU A 121 9.38 4.73 -14.57
C LEU A 121 9.53 5.37 -15.95
N GLU A 122 9.52 6.69 -16.06
CA GLU A 122 9.71 7.38 -17.34
C GLU A 122 11.11 7.14 -17.91
N ASP A 123 12.14 7.12 -17.04
CA ASP A 123 13.53 6.89 -17.48
C ASP A 123 13.76 5.46 -17.95
N LEU A 124 13.31 4.46 -17.20
CA LEU A 124 13.55 3.05 -17.50
C LEU A 124 12.53 2.46 -18.49
N VAL A 125 11.24 2.76 -18.31
CA VAL A 125 10.16 2.14 -19.11
C VAL A 125 9.87 2.89 -20.39
N ARG A 126 10.28 4.16 -20.49
CA ARG A 126 10.17 5.05 -21.68
C ARG A 126 8.73 5.25 -22.16
N ILE A 127 7.79 5.33 -21.24
CA ILE A 127 6.39 5.70 -21.52
C ILE A 127 5.95 6.83 -20.57
N PRO A 128 4.99 7.68 -20.98
CA PRO A 128 4.51 8.78 -20.15
C PRO A 128 3.89 8.27 -18.85
N VAL A 129 4.26 8.88 -17.73
CA VAL A 129 3.69 8.61 -16.42
C VAL A 129 3.03 9.87 -15.88
N ARG A 130 1.84 9.77 -15.36
CA ARG A 130 1.12 10.87 -14.74
C ARG A 130 0.76 10.54 -13.31
N VAL A 131 1.13 11.42 -12.37
CA VAL A 131 0.80 11.27 -10.96
C VAL A 131 -0.33 12.21 -10.61
N GLU A 132 -1.37 11.69 -9.98
CA GLU A 132 -2.58 12.44 -9.66
C GLU A 132 -3.03 12.17 -8.23
N VAL A 133 -3.60 13.21 -7.60
CA VAL A 133 -4.24 13.05 -6.29
C VAL A 133 -5.53 12.26 -6.47
N ALA A 134 -5.75 11.24 -5.64
CA ALA A 134 -6.85 10.29 -5.81
C ALA A 134 -8.24 10.95 -5.76
N SER A 135 -8.43 11.96 -4.91
CA SER A 135 -9.68 12.72 -4.88
C SER A 135 -9.96 13.42 -6.19
N GLU A 136 -8.96 14.12 -6.75
CA GLU A 136 -9.09 14.81 -8.03
C GLU A 136 -9.33 13.84 -9.18
N PHE A 137 -8.59 12.73 -9.21
CA PHE A 137 -8.75 11.69 -10.22
C PHE A 137 -10.19 11.13 -10.23
N ARG A 138 -10.75 10.86 -9.04
CA ARG A 138 -12.10 10.31 -8.89
C ARG A 138 -13.18 11.28 -9.40
N TYR A 139 -13.08 12.57 -9.03
CA TYR A 139 -14.16 13.52 -9.29
C TYR A 139 -14.10 14.18 -10.66
N ARG A 140 -12.94 14.28 -11.28
CA ARG A 140 -12.82 14.91 -12.61
C ARG A 140 -13.18 14.00 -13.77
N ASN A 141 -13.52 12.72 -13.53
CA ASN A 141 -13.84 11.73 -14.56
C ASN A 141 -12.77 11.68 -15.67
N PRO A 142 -11.56 11.18 -15.40
CA PRO A 142 -10.41 11.27 -16.30
C PRO A 142 -10.66 10.51 -17.61
N ILE A 143 -10.14 11.04 -18.71
CA ILE A 143 -10.10 10.33 -19.99
C ILE A 143 -8.91 9.38 -19.93
N LEU A 144 -9.19 8.08 -19.94
CA LEU A 144 -8.17 7.03 -19.97
C LEU A 144 -8.11 6.42 -21.38
N GLU A 145 -6.89 6.19 -21.84
CA GLU A 145 -6.64 5.46 -23.08
C GLU A 145 -6.80 3.95 -22.81
N SER A 146 -7.18 3.18 -23.82
CA SER A 146 -7.47 1.73 -23.67
C SER A 146 -6.27 0.91 -23.15
N ASN A 147 -5.05 1.39 -23.39
CA ASN A 147 -3.81 0.73 -22.95
C ASN A 147 -3.14 1.47 -21.79
N SER A 148 -3.91 2.15 -20.95
CA SER A 148 -3.40 2.78 -19.74
C SER A 148 -3.37 1.81 -18.57
N LEU A 149 -2.26 1.80 -17.83
CA LEU A 149 -2.16 1.17 -16.52
C LEU A 149 -2.46 2.21 -15.43
N VAL A 150 -3.34 1.89 -14.51
CA VAL A 150 -3.58 2.72 -13.31
C VAL A 150 -3.01 2.00 -12.10
N ILE A 151 -2.01 2.63 -11.46
CA ILE A 151 -1.39 2.15 -10.23
C ILE A 151 -1.97 2.98 -9.08
N VAL A 152 -2.65 2.33 -8.14
CA VAL A 152 -3.16 2.96 -6.93
C VAL A 152 -2.23 2.66 -5.77
N ILE A 153 -1.68 3.70 -5.13
CA ILE A 153 -0.82 3.56 -3.96
C ILE A 153 -1.62 3.99 -2.73
N SER A 154 -1.81 3.07 -1.79
CA SER A 154 -2.51 3.32 -0.53
C SER A 154 -1.83 2.61 0.62
N GLN A 155 -1.74 3.27 1.77
CA GLN A 155 -1.20 2.70 3.00
C GLN A 155 -2.30 2.14 3.90
N SER A 156 -3.48 2.76 3.90
CA SER A 156 -4.56 2.43 4.86
C SER A 156 -5.24 1.08 4.60
N GLY A 157 -5.03 0.48 3.41
CA GLY A 157 -5.66 -0.80 3.04
C GLY A 157 -7.18 -0.74 2.86
N GLU A 158 -7.80 0.45 2.97
CA GLU A 158 -9.23 0.65 2.66
C GLU A 158 -9.51 0.54 1.16
N THR A 159 -8.48 0.68 0.35
CA THR A 159 -8.44 0.21 -1.03
C THR A 159 -7.57 -1.04 -1.05
N ALA A 160 -8.10 -2.18 -1.41
CA ALA A 160 -7.67 -3.56 -1.20
C ALA A 160 -6.19 -3.97 -1.48
N ASP A 161 -5.26 -3.06 -1.74
CA ASP A 161 -4.02 -3.39 -2.43
C ASP A 161 -2.71 -2.99 -1.74
N THR A 162 -2.71 -2.73 -0.42
CA THR A 162 -1.43 -2.47 0.24
C THR A 162 -1.21 -3.41 1.41
N LEU A 163 -0.49 -4.49 1.17
CA LEU A 163 0.19 -5.31 2.19
C LEU A 163 1.38 -4.55 2.82
N ALA A 164 1.27 -3.23 2.97
CA ALA A 164 2.24 -2.46 3.74
C ALA A 164 2.10 -2.82 5.22
N ALA A 165 3.23 -3.12 5.86
CA ALA A 165 3.27 -3.40 7.28
C ALA A 165 2.54 -2.30 8.08
N PRO A 166 1.76 -2.63 9.11
CA PRO A 166 0.98 -1.66 9.86
C PRO A 166 1.89 -0.60 10.50
N GLU A 167 1.65 0.66 10.20
CA GLU A 167 2.28 1.80 10.85
C GLU A 167 1.41 2.32 11.99
N ILE A 168 2.04 2.60 13.12
CA ILE A 168 1.37 3.09 14.33
C ILE A 168 1.49 4.62 14.45
N SER A 169 2.39 5.22 13.66
CA SER A 169 2.67 6.65 13.67
C SER A 169 2.00 7.36 12.48
N VAL A 170 1.66 8.63 12.67
CA VAL A 170 1.18 9.51 11.58
C VAL A 170 2.29 9.80 10.56
N ALA A 171 3.56 9.75 10.99
CA ALA A 171 4.72 9.86 10.11
C ALA A 171 4.97 8.50 9.42
N THR A 172 4.78 8.47 8.12
CA THR A 172 4.81 7.27 7.27
C THR A 172 6.22 7.02 6.76
N THR A 173 7.15 6.57 7.62
CA THR A 173 8.53 6.34 7.21
C THR A 173 8.71 4.98 6.53
N LYS A 174 8.27 3.93 7.17
CA LYS A 174 8.41 2.54 6.74
C LYS A 174 7.59 2.23 5.47
N ALA A 175 6.30 2.58 5.46
CA ALA A 175 5.45 2.35 4.30
C ALA A 175 5.90 3.17 3.08
N TYR A 176 6.38 4.41 3.28
CA TYR A 176 6.94 5.21 2.19
C TYR A 176 8.10 4.49 1.49
N SER A 177 9.07 4.01 2.27
CA SER A 177 10.24 3.30 1.74
C SER A 177 9.87 1.99 1.04
N CYS A 178 8.94 1.20 1.61
CA CYS A 178 8.46 -0.03 0.99
C CYS A 178 7.70 0.22 -0.33
N GLN A 179 6.85 1.24 -0.36
CA GLN A 179 6.13 1.64 -1.59
C GLN A 179 7.08 2.11 -2.68
N LEU A 180 8.13 2.84 -2.31
CA LEU A 180 9.15 3.29 -3.25
C LEU A 180 9.96 2.11 -3.81
N ALA A 181 10.39 1.18 -2.95
CA ALA A 181 11.07 -0.05 -3.35
C ALA A 181 10.20 -0.89 -4.32
N ALA A 182 8.92 -1.08 -4.02
CA ALA A 182 7.98 -1.76 -4.91
C ALA A 182 7.85 -1.05 -6.27
N SER A 183 7.84 0.29 -6.28
CA SER A 183 7.79 1.07 -7.52
C SER A 183 9.05 0.88 -8.38
N TYR A 184 10.21 0.76 -7.76
CA TYR A 184 11.47 0.49 -8.47
C TYR A 184 11.49 -0.92 -9.05
N VAL A 185 11.02 -1.92 -8.30
CA VAL A 185 10.86 -3.29 -8.81
C VAL A 185 9.98 -3.31 -10.05
N LEU A 186 8.83 -2.63 -10.04
CA LEU A 186 7.96 -2.51 -11.20
C LEU A 186 8.67 -1.84 -12.38
N ALA A 187 9.41 -0.77 -12.16
CA ALA A 187 10.12 -0.06 -13.20
C ALA A 187 11.20 -0.94 -13.88
N VAL A 188 11.98 -1.66 -13.08
CA VAL A 188 13.03 -2.57 -13.58
C VAL A 188 12.41 -3.72 -14.37
N GLN A 189 11.36 -4.36 -13.86
CA GLN A 189 10.69 -5.47 -14.55
C GLN A 189 10.03 -5.00 -15.86
N PHE A 190 9.33 -3.89 -15.84
CA PHE A 190 8.70 -3.34 -17.06
C PHE A 190 9.73 -2.95 -18.11
N ALA A 191 10.86 -2.36 -17.69
CA ALA A 191 11.95 -2.01 -18.59
C ALA A 191 12.57 -3.26 -19.25
N LYS A 192 12.76 -4.34 -18.48
CA LYS A 192 13.23 -5.64 -18.99
C LYS A 192 12.26 -6.20 -20.03
N VAL A 193 10.98 -6.34 -19.69
CA VAL A 193 9.96 -6.94 -20.57
C VAL A 193 9.82 -6.14 -21.87
N ARG A 194 9.98 -4.83 -21.81
CA ARG A 194 9.92 -3.95 -22.99
C ARG A 194 11.23 -3.90 -23.79
N GLY A 195 12.29 -4.54 -23.31
CA GLY A 195 13.59 -4.53 -23.98
C GLY A 195 14.34 -3.19 -23.90
N ASN A 196 13.99 -2.34 -22.93
CA ASN A 196 14.63 -1.03 -22.74
C ASN A 196 15.96 -1.15 -21.96
N ILE A 197 16.18 -2.24 -21.26
CA ILE A 197 17.44 -2.57 -20.57
C ILE A 197 17.94 -3.94 -20.99
N SER A 198 19.26 -4.15 -20.96
CA SER A 198 19.88 -5.44 -21.25
C SER A 198 19.75 -6.41 -20.06
N GLU A 199 19.99 -7.70 -20.29
CA GLU A 199 20.03 -8.70 -19.19
C GLU A 199 21.15 -8.39 -18.17
N GLU A 200 22.27 -7.82 -18.62
CA GLU A 200 23.35 -7.38 -17.74
C GLU A 200 22.90 -6.23 -16.83
N GLN A 201 22.29 -5.19 -17.43
CA GLN A 201 21.72 -4.07 -16.68
C GLN A 201 20.63 -4.51 -15.70
N TYR A 202 19.76 -5.43 -16.13
CA TYR A 202 18.74 -6.01 -15.25
C TYR A 202 19.37 -6.72 -14.04
N SER A 203 20.38 -7.57 -14.29
CA SER A 203 21.11 -8.27 -13.22
C SER A 203 21.78 -7.28 -12.24
N ASP A 204 22.32 -6.18 -12.75
CA ASP A 204 22.97 -5.18 -11.91
C ASP A 204 21.94 -4.41 -11.06
N TYR A 205 20.81 -4.03 -11.63
CA TYR A 205 19.71 -3.42 -10.84
C TYR A 205 19.21 -4.36 -9.74
N ILE A 206 19.07 -5.67 -10.01
CA ILE A 206 18.64 -6.66 -9.00
C ILE A 206 19.66 -6.74 -7.84
N LYS A 207 20.96 -6.60 -8.10
CA LYS A 207 21.99 -6.62 -7.06
C LYS A 207 22.02 -5.35 -6.21
N GLU A 208 21.57 -4.22 -6.80
CA GLU A 208 21.54 -2.92 -6.14
C GLU A 208 20.24 -2.70 -5.33
N LEU A 209 19.15 -3.41 -5.66
CA LEU A 209 17.92 -3.45 -4.86
C LEU A 209 18.13 -4.17 -3.52
#